data_7f0b831d015d776f7775066677e09add
#
_entry.id   7f0b831d015d776f7775066677e09add
#
_cell.length_a   1.000
_cell.length_b   1.000
_cell.length_c   1.000
_cell.angle_alpha   90.00
_cell.angle_beta   90.00
_cell.angle_gamma   90.00
#
_symmetry.space_group_name_H-M   'P 1'
#
loop_
_entity.id
_entity.type
_entity.pdbx_description
1 polymer ?
#
loop_
_entity_poly.entity_id
_entity_poly.type
_entity_poly.pdbx_seq_one_letter_code
_entity_poly.pdbx_strand_id
1 'polypeptide(L)'
;MANTILDVSDLNIEFHDHDLPETVVWDFDLMLDEGEIVGLVGESGSGKSMSAMAIAGLLPRHKVRKKGRITYGGIDLLTCSRDALRAYQGSDIGVIFQEPMTALDPLKKVGWQVEEPLKLHHPEIAPEERRRMAIDELRKAELEEPERVYDSYPFELSGGQRQRVCIAAAMIGNPRILIADEPTTALDVLVQEDIIALLRKINREEHVSILFISHDLSLVRQLCTRVLVMHSGRIVESGRTEEVFLNPQDPYTKKLISSIPKVDPDDPRKMEYKLSAEPVLELRNVNICYRERGTALKRRKNITVARDVSFTLHRGETLALVGGSGSGKSTIARAITGINKNYTGTIVKTDPNIQMIFQDPAGSLNPAHRIEWILEEPLKIAGGMTREERKERVRAQMRLVHLDEELLDRFPSQLSGGQRQRVCIAAALIRNPKILIADEPVSALDVTIQTEILALLRNLQKELSLSVIFISHDLRTVYQLCDNIVILKEGKIVEQGDVDEIYMHPKDAYTKKLLKAAGIH
;
A
#
# COMPACT_ATOMS: atom_id res chain seq x y z
N MET A 1 18.20 27.99 19.32
CA MET A 1 16.74 27.82 19.35
C MET A 1 16.36 27.29 17.97
N ALA A 2 15.60 26.21 17.88
CA ALA A 2 15.11 25.74 16.60
C ALA A 2 14.23 26.82 15.98
N ASN A 3 14.31 27.01 14.67
CA ASN A 3 13.54 28.07 13.96
C ASN A 3 12.29 27.37 13.39
N THR A 4 11.13 27.64 13.99
CA THR A 4 9.87 27.08 13.54
C THR A 4 9.48 27.67 12.18
N ILE A 5 9.36 26.82 11.16
CA ILE A 5 8.99 27.21 9.79
C ILE A 5 7.48 27.17 9.57
N LEU A 6 6.77 26.23 10.24
CA LEU A 6 5.32 26.08 10.19
C LEU A 6 4.77 25.87 11.59
N ASP A 7 3.75 26.67 11.95
CA ASP A 7 3.01 26.56 13.20
C ASP A 7 1.52 26.41 12.92
N VAL A 8 0.96 25.29 13.35
CA VAL A 8 -0.47 24.98 13.27
C VAL A 8 -1.02 24.92 14.68
N SER A 9 -2.03 25.72 14.97
CA SER A 9 -2.61 25.85 16.30
C SER A 9 -4.14 25.75 16.25
N ASP A 10 -4.71 24.90 17.09
CA ASP A 10 -6.16 24.70 17.27
C ASP A 10 -6.90 24.43 15.95
N LEU A 11 -6.28 23.68 15.00
CA LEU A 11 -6.89 23.42 13.70
C LEU A 11 -8.07 22.46 13.86
N ASN A 12 -9.23 22.94 13.45
CA ASN A 12 -10.46 22.14 13.37
C ASN A 12 -10.97 22.12 11.92
N ILE A 13 -11.37 20.94 11.42
CA ILE A 13 -11.86 20.74 10.05
C ILE A 13 -13.23 20.10 10.10
N GLU A 14 -14.23 20.78 9.51
CA GLU A 14 -15.64 20.40 9.55
C GLU A 14 -16.22 20.38 8.14
N PHE A 15 -16.85 19.27 7.76
CA PHE A 15 -17.52 19.09 6.47
C PHE A 15 -19.00 19.45 6.58
N HIS A 16 -19.53 20.11 5.54
CA HIS A 16 -20.92 20.56 5.42
C HIS A 16 -21.63 19.94 4.19
N ASP A 17 -21.26 18.71 3.82
CA ASP A 17 -21.84 18.04 2.63
C ASP A 17 -23.14 17.25 2.94
N HIS A 18 -23.50 17.05 4.23
CA HIS A 18 -24.68 16.33 4.69
C HIS A 18 -25.56 17.22 5.59
N ASP A 19 -26.77 16.77 5.93
CA ASP A 19 -27.73 17.52 6.75
C ASP A 19 -27.21 17.91 8.14
N LEU A 20 -26.17 17.20 8.63
CA LEU A 20 -25.45 17.53 9.85
C LEU A 20 -23.96 17.72 9.54
N PRO A 21 -23.35 18.81 10.05
CA PRO A 21 -21.90 19.02 9.91
C PRO A 21 -21.12 17.92 10.62
N GLU A 22 -20.11 17.38 9.95
CA GLU A 22 -19.21 16.35 10.48
C GLU A 22 -17.81 16.94 10.69
N THR A 23 -17.35 16.97 11.94
CA THR A 23 -15.98 17.39 12.26
C THR A 23 -15.05 16.18 12.20
N VAL A 24 -14.05 16.25 11.32
CA VAL A 24 -13.08 15.16 11.07
C VAL A 24 -11.72 15.40 11.70
N VAL A 25 -11.40 16.66 12.06
CA VAL A 25 -10.18 17.04 12.78
C VAL A 25 -10.54 18.01 13.89
N TRP A 26 -10.00 17.74 15.09
CA TRP A 26 -10.26 18.47 16.31
C TRP A 26 -8.96 18.89 16.98
N ASP A 27 -8.82 20.21 17.27
CA ASP A 27 -7.75 20.77 18.08
C ASP A 27 -6.36 20.22 17.67
N PHE A 28 -6.09 20.24 16.36
CA PHE A 28 -4.84 19.70 15.82
C PHE A 28 -3.74 20.77 15.91
N ASP A 29 -2.67 20.43 16.64
CA ASP A 29 -1.49 21.26 16.82
C ASP A 29 -0.26 20.58 16.20
N LEU A 30 0.53 21.35 15.46
CA LEU A 30 1.78 20.91 14.86
C LEU A 30 2.75 22.10 14.77
N MET A 31 3.94 21.94 15.32
CA MET A 31 5.08 22.79 15.02
C MET A 31 6.07 22.00 14.18
N LEU A 32 6.54 22.56 13.08
CA LEU A 32 7.58 21.99 12.23
C LEU A 32 8.77 22.95 12.18
N ASP A 33 9.93 22.47 12.61
CA ASP A 33 11.16 23.27 12.61
C ASP A 33 11.90 23.16 11.26
N GLU A 34 12.75 24.13 10.97
CA GLU A 34 13.56 24.13 9.74
C GLU A 34 14.45 22.89 9.66
N GLY A 35 14.36 22.16 8.54
CA GLY A 35 15.11 20.92 8.30
C GLY A 35 14.66 19.73 9.16
N GLU A 36 13.55 19.83 9.92
CA GLU A 36 13.01 18.72 10.69
C GLU A 36 12.19 17.78 9.81
N ILE A 37 12.20 16.46 10.17
CA ILE A 37 11.27 15.47 9.61
C ILE A 37 10.34 15.04 10.73
N VAL A 38 9.05 15.40 10.61
CA VAL A 38 7.99 15.04 11.56
C VAL A 38 7.08 13.99 10.96
N GLY A 39 6.85 12.90 11.69
CA GLY A 39 5.91 11.84 11.32
C GLY A 39 4.50 12.12 11.83
N LEU A 40 3.47 11.92 11.01
CA LEU A 40 2.08 11.90 11.41
C LEU A 40 1.51 10.51 11.14
N VAL A 41 1.17 9.77 12.21
CA VAL A 41 0.73 8.37 12.13
C VAL A 41 -0.67 8.19 12.71
N GLY A 42 -1.34 7.09 12.34
CA GLY A 42 -2.66 6.71 12.84
C GLY A 42 -3.40 5.85 11.82
N GLU A 43 -4.56 5.30 12.20
CA GLU A 43 -5.41 4.49 11.31
C GLU A 43 -5.98 5.30 10.14
N SER A 44 -6.44 4.58 9.08
CA SER A 44 -7.18 5.21 7.97
C SER A 44 -8.43 5.92 8.51
N GLY A 45 -8.72 7.11 7.97
CA GLY A 45 -9.84 7.93 8.45
C GLY A 45 -9.57 8.72 9.75
N SER A 46 -8.37 8.64 10.36
CA SER A 46 -8.07 9.42 11.57
C SER A 46 -7.90 10.93 11.32
N GLY A 47 -7.90 11.41 10.06
CA GLY A 47 -7.81 12.83 9.71
C GLY A 47 -6.44 13.29 9.19
N LYS A 48 -5.41 12.43 9.09
CA LYS A 48 -4.04 12.77 8.67
C LYS A 48 -3.98 13.54 7.35
N SER A 49 -4.48 12.92 6.27
CA SER A 49 -4.49 13.53 4.94
C SER A 49 -5.30 14.82 4.89
N MET A 50 -6.40 14.89 5.69
CA MET A 50 -7.22 16.11 5.77
C MET A 50 -6.46 17.24 6.44
N SER A 51 -5.70 16.97 7.50
CA SER A 51 -4.81 17.96 8.15
C SER A 51 -3.72 18.42 7.19
N ALA A 52 -3.07 17.49 6.47
CA ALA A 52 -2.07 17.79 5.44
C ALA A 52 -2.62 18.68 4.31
N MET A 53 -3.80 18.33 3.77
CA MET A 53 -4.47 19.11 2.73
C MET A 53 -4.92 20.50 3.22
N ALA A 54 -5.28 20.63 4.52
CA ALA A 54 -5.57 21.93 5.11
C ALA A 54 -4.32 22.81 5.18
N ILE A 55 -3.18 22.24 5.59
CA ILE A 55 -1.86 22.92 5.64
C ILE A 55 -1.43 23.35 4.24
N ALA A 56 -1.57 22.47 3.24
CA ALA A 56 -1.28 22.79 1.84
C ALA A 56 -2.27 23.77 1.19
N GLY A 57 -3.36 24.12 1.89
CA GLY A 57 -4.40 24.99 1.36
C GLY A 57 -5.24 24.38 0.24
N LEU A 58 -5.27 23.04 0.12
CA LEU A 58 -5.93 22.32 -0.98
C LEU A 58 -7.40 21.97 -0.70
N LEU A 59 -7.87 22.10 0.55
CA LEU A 59 -9.27 21.82 0.89
C LEU A 59 -10.22 22.89 0.31
N PRO A 60 -11.38 22.48 -0.29
CA PRO A 60 -12.35 23.38 -0.86
C PRO A 60 -12.96 24.32 0.21
N ARG A 61 -13.00 25.62 -0.08
CA ARG A 61 -13.47 26.62 0.90
C ARG A 61 -14.99 26.60 1.14
N HIS A 62 -15.78 26.13 0.18
CA HIS A 62 -17.26 26.21 0.23
C HIS A 62 -17.91 24.99 0.88
N LYS A 63 -17.18 23.85 0.99
CA LYS A 63 -17.70 22.61 1.58
C LYS A 63 -17.05 22.24 2.90
N VAL A 64 -15.95 22.90 3.24
CA VAL A 64 -15.12 22.58 4.39
C VAL A 64 -14.86 23.85 5.19
N ARG A 65 -15.38 23.88 6.40
CA ARG A 65 -15.07 24.94 7.37
C ARG A 65 -13.79 24.60 8.12
N LYS A 66 -12.88 25.55 8.19
CA LYS A 66 -11.60 25.44 8.92
C LYS A 66 -11.56 26.52 9.98
N LYS A 67 -11.16 26.17 11.20
CA LYS A 67 -10.94 27.07 12.33
C LYS A 67 -9.54 26.81 12.87
N GLY A 68 -8.98 27.76 13.62
CA GLY A 68 -7.62 27.72 14.14
C GLY A 68 -6.69 28.62 13.33
N ARG A 69 -5.40 28.29 13.32
CA ARG A 69 -4.36 29.07 12.63
C ARG A 69 -3.35 28.14 11.98
N ILE A 70 -2.88 28.51 10.78
CA ILE A 70 -1.74 27.86 10.09
C ILE A 70 -0.77 28.98 9.70
N THR A 71 0.31 29.12 10.44
CA THR A 71 1.29 30.20 10.24
C THR A 71 2.51 29.68 9.49
N TYR A 72 2.80 30.28 8.34
CA TYR A 72 4.02 30.08 7.56
C TYR A 72 4.65 31.46 7.24
N GLY A 73 5.92 31.65 7.58
CA GLY A 73 6.61 32.91 7.33
C GLY A 73 5.93 34.17 7.94
N GLY A 74 5.20 34.00 9.05
CA GLY A 74 4.43 35.07 9.72
C GLY A 74 3.06 35.34 9.10
N ILE A 75 2.62 34.58 8.09
CA ILE A 75 1.32 34.70 7.42
C ILE A 75 0.42 33.54 7.82
N ASP A 76 -0.82 33.85 8.18
CA ASP A 76 -1.84 32.82 8.43
C ASP A 76 -2.46 32.35 7.10
N LEU A 77 -2.18 31.11 6.71
CA LEU A 77 -2.63 30.51 5.44
C LEU A 77 -4.14 30.26 5.39
N LEU A 78 -4.84 30.19 6.54
CA LEU A 78 -6.31 30.03 6.56
C LEU A 78 -7.03 31.32 6.18
N THR A 79 -6.48 32.47 6.54
CA THR A 79 -7.12 33.78 6.38
C THR A 79 -6.53 34.63 5.26
N CYS A 80 -5.35 34.28 4.72
CA CYS A 80 -4.71 35.00 3.63
C CYS A 80 -5.56 34.99 2.34
N SER A 81 -5.28 35.91 1.42
CA SER A 81 -5.92 35.98 0.12
C SER A 81 -5.62 34.72 -0.70
N ARG A 82 -6.51 34.43 -1.68
CA ARG A 82 -6.31 33.26 -2.57
C ARG A 82 -5.03 33.37 -3.39
N ASP A 83 -4.67 34.56 -3.80
CA ASP A 83 -3.46 34.80 -4.60
C ASP A 83 -2.20 34.66 -3.75
N ALA A 84 -2.23 35.13 -2.48
CA ALA A 84 -1.14 34.92 -1.53
C ALA A 84 -0.95 33.41 -1.25
N LEU A 85 -2.04 32.64 -1.04
CA LEU A 85 -1.96 31.19 -0.84
C LEU A 85 -1.37 30.45 -2.06
N ARG A 86 -1.80 30.85 -3.26
CA ARG A 86 -1.27 30.27 -4.52
C ARG A 86 0.21 30.53 -4.71
N ALA A 87 0.73 31.67 -4.22
CA ALA A 87 2.15 31.97 -4.31
C ALA A 87 3.01 30.96 -3.53
N TYR A 88 2.49 30.36 -2.47
CA TYR A 88 3.19 29.34 -1.68
C TYR A 88 3.00 27.91 -2.20
N GLN A 89 1.87 27.64 -2.86
CA GLN A 89 1.54 26.30 -3.37
C GLN A 89 2.42 25.92 -4.57
N GLY A 90 3.22 24.86 -4.44
CA GLY A 90 4.13 24.39 -5.49
C GLY A 90 5.44 25.18 -5.60
N SER A 91 5.63 26.24 -4.81
CA SER A 91 6.89 26.96 -4.63
C SER A 91 7.49 26.67 -3.25
N ASP A 92 6.94 27.27 -2.18
CA ASP A 92 7.42 27.07 -0.82
C ASP A 92 6.92 25.78 -0.16
N ILE A 93 5.72 25.30 -0.56
CA ILE A 93 5.08 24.09 -0.04
C ILE A 93 4.87 23.12 -1.19
N GLY A 94 5.70 22.07 -1.23
CA GLY A 94 5.54 20.92 -2.12
C GLY A 94 4.65 19.85 -1.50
N VAL A 95 3.90 19.12 -2.32
CA VAL A 95 3.02 18.03 -1.86
C VAL A 95 3.23 16.79 -2.71
N ILE A 96 3.50 15.67 -2.04
CA ILE A 96 3.46 14.32 -2.63
C ILE A 96 2.16 13.68 -2.19
N PHE A 97 1.30 13.33 -3.14
CA PHE A 97 -0.01 12.73 -2.88
C PHE A 97 0.08 11.21 -2.71
N GLN A 98 -0.87 10.63 -2.00
CA GLN A 98 -0.94 9.22 -1.62
C GLN A 98 -0.88 8.25 -2.82
N GLU A 99 -1.54 8.58 -3.93
CA GLU A 99 -1.62 7.70 -5.10
C GLU A 99 -1.00 8.36 -6.35
N PRO A 100 0.20 7.92 -6.81
CA PRO A 100 0.83 8.48 -8.00
C PRO A 100 0.00 8.34 -9.28
N MET A 101 -0.87 7.32 -9.35
CA MET A 101 -1.76 7.08 -10.51
C MET A 101 -2.86 8.11 -10.64
N THR A 102 -3.33 8.68 -9.54
CA THR A 102 -4.37 9.70 -9.51
C THR A 102 -3.77 11.11 -9.48
N ALA A 103 -2.54 11.24 -8.95
CA ALA A 103 -1.80 12.49 -8.90
C ALA A 103 -1.30 12.95 -10.28
N LEU A 104 -0.90 12.01 -11.13
CA LEU A 104 -0.41 12.28 -12.49
C LEU A 104 -1.54 12.16 -13.51
N ASP A 105 -1.67 13.15 -14.39
CA ASP A 105 -2.60 13.11 -15.53
C ASP A 105 -2.12 12.05 -16.57
N PRO A 106 -2.86 10.95 -16.78
CA PRO A 106 -2.43 9.88 -17.66
C PRO A 106 -2.36 10.28 -19.14
N LEU A 107 -2.98 11.41 -19.52
CA LEU A 107 -3.04 11.91 -20.88
C LEU A 107 -1.93 12.90 -21.21
N LYS A 108 -1.13 13.29 -20.21
CA LYS A 108 -0.02 14.24 -20.37
C LYS A 108 1.32 13.55 -20.15
N LYS A 109 2.34 14.00 -20.89
CA LYS A 109 3.72 13.55 -20.68
C LYS A 109 4.22 13.99 -19.30
N VAL A 110 5.11 13.19 -18.72
CA VAL A 110 5.75 13.43 -17.42
C VAL A 110 6.40 14.81 -17.36
N GLY A 111 7.23 15.14 -18.35
CA GLY A 111 7.95 16.42 -18.37
C GLY A 111 7.04 17.62 -18.32
N TRP A 112 5.88 17.58 -19.00
CA TRP A 112 4.90 18.66 -18.93
C TRP A 112 4.39 18.91 -17.50
N GLN A 113 4.17 17.83 -16.74
CA GLN A 113 3.64 17.87 -15.37
C GLN A 113 4.71 18.30 -14.37
N VAL A 114 5.95 17.83 -14.55
CA VAL A 114 7.08 18.27 -13.72
C VAL A 114 7.38 19.76 -13.92
N GLU A 115 7.26 20.29 -15.14
CA GLU A 115 7.45 21.73 -15.41
C GLU A 115 6.31 22.62 -14.93
N GLU A 116 5.14 22.08 -14.58
CA GLU A 116 3.94 22.88 -14.30
C GLU A 116 4.14 23.93 -13.21
N PRO A 117 4.81 23.65 -12.05
CA PRO A 117 5.11 24.67 -11.04
C PRO A 117 5.95 25.82 -11.61
N LEU A 118 6.97 25.53 -12.42
CA LEU A 118 7.80 26.59 -13.05
C LEU A 118 6.98 27.44 -14.03
N LYS A 119 6.05 26.85 -14.78
CA LYS A 119 5.18 27.61 -15.69
C LYS A 119 4.26 28.57 -14.96
N LEU A 120 3.81 28.17 -13.77
CA LEU A 120 2.87 28.95 -12.96
C LEU A 120 3.56 30.08 -12.17
N HIS A 121 4.72 29.77 -11.57
CA HIS A 121 5.40 30.70 -10.65
C HIS A 121 6.52 31.51 -11.32
N HIS A 122 7.10 30.96 -12.40
CA HIS A 122 8.25 31.54 -13.13
C HIS A 122 7.99 31.54 -14.64
N PRO A 123 6.92 32.24 -15.11
CA PRO A 123 6.58 32.29 -16.53
C PRO A 123 7.67 32.92 -17.41
N GLU A 124 8.60 33.70 -16.81
CA GLU A 124 9.75 34.29 -17.45
C GLU A 124 10.82 33.29 -17.89
N ILE A 125 10.87 32.09 -17.30
CA ILE A 125 11.85 31.05 -17.68
C ILE A 125 11.51 30.50 -19.06
N ALA A 126 12.50 30.52 -19.98
CA ALA A 126 12.33 30.00 -21.35
C ALA A 126 11.99 28.50 -21.35
N PRO A 127 11.21 28.00 -22.35
CA PRO A 127 10.81 26.59 -22.43
C PRO A 127 11.98 25.60 -22.40
N GLU A 128 13.08 25.91 -23.10
CA GLU A 128 14.27 25.08 -23.16
C GLU A 128 14.94 24.96 -21.78
N GLU A 129 14.96 26.03 -21.04
CA GLU A 129 15.50 26.09 -19.69
C GLU A 129 14.62 25.29 -18.72
N ARG A 130 13.29 25.47 -18.77
CA ARG A 130 12.36 24.66 -17.96
C ARG A 130 12.53 23.18 -18.22
N ARG A 131 12.67 22.78 -19.51
CA ARG A 131 12.95 21.39 -19.86
C ARG A 131 14.25 20.88 -19.22
N ARG A 132 15.31 21.68 -19.25
CA ARG A 132 16.59 21.32 -18.63
C ARG A 132 16.42 21.14 -17.11
N MET A 133 15.79 22.10 -16.44
CA MET A 133 15.51 22.03 -14.99
C MET A 133 14.67 20.80 -14.63
N ALA A 134 13.63 20.47 -15.41
CA ALA A 134 12.80 19.30 -15.17
C ALA A 134 13.59 17.98 -15.34
N ILE A 135 14.45 17.89 -16.35
CA ILE A 135 15.31 16.71 -16.54
C ILE A 135 16.33 16.59 -15.40
N ASP A 136 16.90 17.69 -14.94
CA ASP A 136 17.82 17.71 -13.80
C ASP A 136 17.12 17.29 -12.51
N GLU A 137 15.87 17.71 -12.29
CA GLU A 137 15.09 17.33 -11.13
C GLU A 137 14.69 15.84 -11.17
N LEU A 138 14.34 15.31 -12.35
CA LEU A 138 14.13 13.85 -12.53
C LEU A 138 15.41 13.06 -12.23
N ARG A 139 16.58 13.60 -12.57
CA ARG A 139 17.89 12.99 -12.26
C ARG A 139 18.19 13.03 -10.75
N LYS A 140 17.89 14.13 -10.05
CA LYS A 140 17.99 14.23 -8.57
C LYS A 140 17.06 13.23 -7.88
N ALA A 141 15.87 13.01 -8.43
CA ALA A 141 14.94 11.97 -7.97
C ALA A 141 15.40 10.55 -8.33
N GLU A 142 16.66 10.39 -8.82
CA GLU A 142 17.31 9.11 -9.11
C GLU A 142 16.57 8.26 -10.15
N LEU A 143 15.94 8.91 -11.14
CA LEU A 143 15.37 8.22 -12.29
C LEU A 143 16.47 7.90 -13.31
N GLU A 144 16.53 6.63 -13.69
CA GLU A 144 17.36 6.21 -14.81
C GLU A 144 16.77 6.75 -16.13
N GLU A 145 17.62 7.18 -17.06
CA GLU A 145 17.22 7.75 -18.36
C GLU A 145 16.20 8.91 -18.23
N PRO A 146 16.52 10.00 -17.48
CA PRO A 146 15.55 11.07 -17.16
C PRO A 146 15.00 11.76 -18.42
N GLU A 147 15.76 11.83 -19.51
CA GLU A 147 15.32 12.35 -20.82
C GLU A 147 14.20 11.49 -21.41
N ARG A 148 14.31 10.16 -21.33
CA ARG A 148 13.27 9.23 -21.77
C ARG A 148 12.04 9.35 -20.88
N VAL A 149 12.23 9.39 -19.55
CA VAL A 149 11.15 9.53 -18.58
C VAL A 149 10.39 10.84 -18.80
N TYR A 150 11.09 11.95 -19.07
CA TYR A 150 10.49 13.24 -19.39
C TYR A 150 9.51 13.16 -20.57
N ASP A 151 9.87 12.39 -21.61
CA ASP A 151 9.05 12.23 -22.83
C ASP A 151 8.02 11.08 -22.75
N SER A 152 8.01 10.30 -21.65
CA SER A 152 7.07 9.20 -21.41
C SER A 152 5.73 9.66 -20.84
N TYR A 153 4.72 8.82 -20.94
CA TYR A 153 3.45 8.96 -20.22
C TYR A 153 3.49 8.19 -18.89
N PRO A 154 2.69 8.58 -17.87
CA PRO A 154 2.68 7.91 -16.57
C PRO A 154 2.42 6.41 -16.63
N PHE A 155 1.57 5.94 -17.55
CA PHE A 155 1.26 4.50 -17.69
C PHE A 155 2.41 3.67 -18.24
N GLU A 156 3.44 4.27 -18.84
CA GLU A 156 4.64 3.61 -19.35
C GLU A 156 5.69 3.35 -18.24
N LEU A 157 5.50 3.92 -17.05
CA LEU A 157 6.42 3.88 -15.92
C LEU A 157 6.00 2.84 -14.88
N SER A 158 6.98 2.28 -14.16
CA SER A 158 6.72 1.45 -12.97
C SER A 158 6.16 2.29 -11.80
N GLY A 159 5.60 1.63 -10.76
CA GLY A 159 5.11 2.31 -9.57
C GLY A 159 6.15 3.21 -8.90
N GLY A 160 7.35 2.67 -8.68
CA GLY A 160 8.47 3.43 -8.11
C GLY A 160 8.94 4.59 -8.99
N GLN A 161 8.98 4.40 -10.32
CA GLN A 161 9.32 5.51 -11.24
C GLN A 161 8.27 6.63 -11.19
N ARG A 162 6.97 6.29 -11.16
CA ARG A 162 5.90 7.30 -10.99
C ARG A 162 6.03 8.05 -9.68
N GLN A 163 6.34 7.35 -8.59
CA GLN A 163 6.55 8.00 -7.28
C GLN A 163 7.72 8.97 -7.31
N ARG A 164 8.85 8.59 -7.92
CA ARG A 164 10.00 9.48 -8.12
C ARG A 164 9.67 10.70 -8.99
N VAL A 165 8.80 10.54 -9.98
CA VAL A 165 8.26 11.66 -10.79
C VAL A 165 7.41 12.59 -9.91
N CYS A 166 6.54 12.08 -9.04
CA CYS A 166 5.77 12.90 -8.11
C CYS A 166 6.68 13.67 -7.14
N ILE A 167 7.76 13.03 -6.67
CA ILE A 167 8.76 13.70 -5.83
C ILE A 167 9.44 14.83 -6.62
N ALA A 168 9.90 14.58 -7.85
CA ALA A 168 10.51 15.59 -8.71
C ALA A 168 9.56 16.76 -8.99
N ALA A 169 8.28 16.50 -9.27
CA ALA A 169 7.27 17.53 -9.48
C ALA A 169 7.00 18.38 -8.23
N ALA A 170 7.07 17.77 -7.04
CA ALA A 170 6.93 18.48 -5.78
C ALA A 170 8.16 19.31 -5.42
N MET A 171 9.35 18.89 -5.88
CA MET A 171 10.65 19.51 -5.53
C MET A 171 11.12 20.59 -6.51
N ILE A 172 10.62 20.61 -7.76
CA ILE A 172 11.14 21.51 -8.80
C ILE A 172 10.98 23.00 -8.47
N GLY A 173 10.04 23.36 -7.59
CA GLY A 173 9.85 24.72 -7.06
C GLY A 173 10.84 25.09 -5.95
N ASN A 174 11.77 24.22 -5.56
CA ASN A 174 12.66 24.34 -4.41
C ASN A 174 11.90 24.65 -3.10
N PRO A 175 10.94 23.83 -2.69
CA PRO A 175 10.10 24.10 -1.54
C PRO A 175 10.91 24.05 -0.23
N ARG A 176 10.51 24.86 0.75
CA ARG A 176 11.05 24.80 2.11
C ARG A 176 10.34 23.75 2.97
N ILE A 177 9.08 23.42 2.61
CA ILE A 177 8.26 22.39 3.27
C ILE A 177 7.82 21.38 2.21
N LEU A 178 8.01 20.10 2.51
CA LEU A 178 7.48 18.99 1.72
C LEU A 178 6.48 18.21 2.57
N ILE A 179 5.23 18.15 2.12
CA ILE A 179 4.20 17.31 2.71
C ILE A 179 4.17 16.01 1.91
N ALA A 180 4.55 14.90 2.54
CA ALA A 180 4.59 13.58 1.92
C ALA A 180 3.45 12.73 2.49
N ASP A 181 2.32 12.66 1.77
CA ASP A 181 1.14 11.90 2.19
C ASP A 181 1.22 10.48 1.65
N GLU A 182 1.58 9.53 2.53
CA GLU A 182 1.76 8.12 2.24
C GLU A 182 2.61 7.81 0.98
N PRO A 183 3.81 8.37 0.85
CA PRO A 183 4.59 8.35 -0.39
C PRO A 183 5.13 6.96 -0.75
N THR A 184 4.93 5.96 0.08
CA THR A 184 5.43 4.59 -0.11
C THR A 184 4.30 3.56 -0.25
N THR A 185 3.04 3.97 -0.19
CA THR A 185 1.88 3.07 -0.31
C THR A 185 1.85 2.39 -1.67
N ALA A 186 1.50 1.10 -1.69
CA ALA A 186 1.47 0.23 -2.88
C ALA A 186 2.83 0.02 -3.57
N LEU A 187 3.95 0.33 -2.90
CA LEU A 187 5.30 0.01 -3.38
C LEU A 187 5.85 -1.23 -2.68
N ASP A 188 6.71 -1.97 -3.36
CA ASP A 188 7.42 -3.09 -2.71
C ASP A 188 8.53 -2.58 -1.77
N VAL A 189 8.94 -3.44 -0.81
CA VAL A 189 9.84 -3.09 0.29
C VAL A 189 11.15 -2.46 -0.16
N LEU A 190 11.73 -2.92 -1.27
CA LEU A 190 12.98 -2.35 -1.79
C LEU A 190 12.78 -0.93 -2.34
N VAL A 191 11.69 -0.74 -3.08
CA VAL A 191 11.35 0.60 -3.62
C VAL A 191 10.97 1.54 -2.48
N GLN A 192 10.29 1.05 -1.42
CA GLN A 192 10.00 1.84 -0.22
C GLN A 192 11.29 2.33 0.44
N GLU A 193 12.28 1.44 0.64
CA GLU A 193 13.59 1.80 1.21
C GLU A 193 14.29 2.86 0.36
N ASP A 194 14.30 2.69 -0.97
CA ASP A 194 14.89 3.65 -1.91
C ASP A 194 14.21 5.03 -1.84
N ILE A 195 12.87 5.09 -1.69
CA ILE A 195 12.12 6.36 -1.53
C ILE A 195 12.43 7.01 -0.18
N ILE A 196 12.52 6.25 0.91
CA ILE A 196 12.89 6.76 2.23
C ILE A 196 14.31 7.33 2.21
N ALA A 197 15.25 6.63 1.55
CA ALA A 197 16.63 7.12 1.37
C ALA A 197 16.66 8.42 0.56
N LEU A 198 15.85 8.52 -0.50
CA LEU A 198 15.72 9.73 -1.32
C LEU A 198 15.16 10.91 -0.49
N LEU A 199 14.09 10.71 0.28
CA LEU A 199 13.52 11.76 1.15
C LEU A 199 14.52 12.23 2.21
N ARG A 200 15.28 11.30 2.81
CA ARG A 200 16.35 11.64 3.75
C ARG A 200 17.47 12.44 3.09
N LYS A 201 17.83 12.11 1.85
CA LYS A 201 18.82 12.84 1.05
C LYS A 201 18.34 14.26 0.76
N ILE A 202 17.10 14.44 0.27
CA ILE A 202 16.48 15.74 0.01
C ILE A 202 16.50 16.59 1.29
N ASN A 203 16.05 16.06 2.43
CA ASN A 203 16.08 16.79 3.70
C ASN A 203 17.49 17.26 4.07
N ARG A 204 18.50 16.37 3.93
CA ARG A 204 19.89 16.68 4.32
C ARG A 204 20.57 17.66 3.37
N GLU A 205 20.43 17.46 2.07
CA GLU A 205 21.18 18.22 1.05
C GLU A 205 20.49 19.54 0.69
N GLU A 206 19.17 19.59 0.68
CA GLU A 206 18.38 20.75 0.29
C GLU A 206 17.73 21.47 1.52
N HIS A 207 17.95 20.96 2.74
CA HIS A 207 17.42 21.50 4.01
C HIS A 207 15.89 21.65 4.03
N VAL A 208 15.17 20.81 3.30
CA VAL A 208 13.70 20.81 3.23
C VAL A 208 13.13 20.21 4.50
N SER A 209 12.19 20.90 5.15
CA SER A 209 11.43 20.38 6.29
C SER A 209 10.34 19.44 5.78
N ILE A 210 10.15 18.26 6.39
CA ILE A 210 9.23 17.24 5.86
C ILE A 210 8.15 16.91 6.89
N LEU A 211 6.88 17.04 6.50
CA LEU A 211 5.76 16.39 7.17
C LEU A 211 5.49 15.04 6.47
N PHE A 212 5.90 13.96 7.13
CA PHE A 212 5.80 12.60 6.59
C PHE A 212 4.58 11.88 7.18
N ILE A 213 3.60 11.58 6.36
CA ILE A 213 2.39 10.86 6.76
C ILE A 213 2.52 9.42 6.32
N SER A 214 2.32 8.49 7.25
CA SER A 214 2.35 7.06 6.95
C SER A 214 1.53 6.27 7.96
N HIS A 215 0.97 5.15 7.52
CA HIS A 215 0.43 4.11 8.39
C HIS A 215 1.51 3.07 8.75
N ASP A 216 2.65 3.04 8.05
CA ASP A 216 3.77 2.16 8.38
C ASP A 216 4.69 2.81 9.43
N LEU A 217 4.50 2.36 10.66
CA LEU A 217 5.26 2.83 11.81
C LEU A 217 6.77 2.55 11.70
N SER A 218 7.16 1.52 10.96
CA SER A 218 8.58 1.15 10.80
C SER A 218 9.31 2.17 9.94
N LEU A 219 8.66 2.67 8.88
CA LEU A 219 9.21 3.73 8.04
C LEU A 219 9.29 5.06 8.81
N VAL A 220 8.26 5.37 9.62
CA VAL A 220 8.27 6.56 10.48
C VAL A 220 9.42 6.50 11.49
N ARG A 221 9.61 5.37 12.17
CA ARG A 221 10.73 5.17 13.09
C ARG A 221 12.09 5.33 12.41
N GLN A 222 12.20 4.90 11.16
CA GLN A 222 13.43 4.98 10.38
C GLN A 222 13.75 6.41 9.91
N LEU A 223 12.73 7.21 9.55
CA LEU A 223 12.90 8.50 8.88
C LEU A 223 12.75 9.70 9.82
N CYS A 224 11.76 9.66 10.74
CA CYS A 224 11.31 10.84 11.47
C CYS A 224 12.04 11.01 12.81
N THR A 225 12.33 12.25 13.18
CA THR A 225 12.93 12.59 14.48
C THR A 225 11.88 12.72 15.58
N ARG A 226 10.67 13.14 15.20
CA ARG A 226 9.51 13.34 16.07
C ARG A 226 8.27 12.76 15.41
N VAL A 227 7.32 12.28 16.21
CA VAL A 227 6.07 11.68 15.74
C VAL A 227 4.88 12.26 16.48
N LEU A 228 3.79 12.45 15.73
CA LEU A 228 2.45 12.74 16.24
C LEU A 228 1.55 11.53 15.93
N VAL A 229 0.88 11.01 16.94
CA VAL A 229 -0.08 9.91 16.80
C VAL A 229 -1.48 10.48 16.80
N MET A 230 -2.21 10.23 15.71
CA MET A 230 -3.54 10.76 15.50
C MET A 230 -4.60 9.65 15.56
N HIS A 231 -5.62 9.83 16.40
CA HIS A 231 -6.74 8.92 16.53
C HIS A 231 -8.06 9.68 16.56
N SER A 232 -9.03 9.24 15.76
CA SER A 232 -10.39 9.85 15.72
C SER A 232 -10.38 11.38 15.63
N GLY A 233 -9.55 11.93 14.76
CA GLY A 233 -9.46 13.36 14.51
C GLY A 233 -8.61 14.17 15.51
N ARG A 234 -7.98 13.54 16.52
CA ARG A 234 -7.19 14.22 17.56
C ARG A 234 -5.77 13.68 17.64
N ILE A 235 -4.82 14.53 18.01
CA ILE A 235 -3.49 14.07 18.43
C ILE A 235 -3.62 13.52 19.85
N VAL A 236 -3.33 12.22 20.01
CA VAL A 236 -3.41 11.52 21.31
C VAL A 236 -2.04 11.41 21.98
N GLU A 237 -0.97 11.42 21.20
CA GLU A 237 0.40 11.42 21.72
C GLU A 237 1.36 12.09 20.74
N SER A 238 2.38 12.79 21.26
CA SER A 238 3.44 13.40 20.46
C SER A 238 4.74 13.40 21.24
N GLY A 239 5.86 13.22 20.54
CA GLY A 239 7.18 13.23 21.18
C GLY A 239 8.29 12.83 20.22
N ARG A 240 9.50 12.69 20.77
CA ARG A 240 10.62 12.11 20.01
C ARG A 240 10.27 10.70 19.59
N THR A 241 10.56 10.35 18.35
CA THR A 241 10.17 9.06 17.78
C THR A 241 10.60 7.89 18.66
N GLU A 242 11.87 7.82 19.09
CA GLU A 242 12.34 6.73 19.94
C GLU A 242 11.63 6.66 21.30
N GLU A 243 11.29 7.80 21.91
CA GLU A 243 10.59 7.84 23.19
C GLU A 243 9.18 7.28 23.07
N VAL A 244 8.41 7.72 22.05
CA VAL A 244 7.05 7.25 21.80
C VAL A 244 7.03 5.76 21.46
N PHE A 245 8.01 5.26 20.70
CA PHE A 245 8.08 3.85 20.33
C PHE A 245 8.51 2.93 21.47
N LEU A 246 9.42 3.39 22.34
CA LEU A 246 9.93 2.57 23.45
C LEU A 246 9.03 2.64 24.69
N ASN A 247 8.40 3.78 24.93
CA ASN A 247 7.59 4.01 26.13
C ASN A 247 6.30 4.79 25.83
N PRO A 248 5.41 4.25 24.97
CA PRO A 248 4.14 4.89 24.63
C PRO A 248 3.28 5.08 25.87
N GLN A 249 2.66 6.26 26.02
CA GLN A 249 1.82 6.58 27.16
C GLN A 249 0.35 6.33 26.88
N ASP A 250 -0.13 6.75 25.69
CA ASP A 250 -1.54 6.63 25.31
C ASP A 250 -1.92 5.16 25.01
N PRO A 251 -3.10 4.68 25.43
CA PRO A 251 -3.57 3.31 25.18
C PRO A 251 -3.66 2.95 23.68
N TYR A 252 -4.07 3.92 22.84
CA TYR A 252 -4.14 3.70 21.39
C TYR A 252 -2.76 3.57 20.79
N THR A 253 -1.80 4.42 21.19
CA THR A 253 -0.38 4.31 20.76
C THR A 253 0.21 2.96 21.15
N LYS A 254 -0.06 2.46 22.38
CA LYS A 254 0.36 1.12 22.82
C LYS A 254 -0.21 0.03 21.93
N LYS A 255 -1.51 0.10 21.62
CA LYS A 255 -2.17 -0.85 20.71
C LYS A 255 -1.55 -0.78 19.32
N LEU A 256 -1.34 0.41 18.78
CA LEU A 256 -0.80 0.64 17.45
C LEU A 256 0.64 0.09 17.31
N ILE A 257 1.50 0.35 18.29
CA ILE A 257 2.88 -0.16 18.30
C ILE A 257 2.91 -1.69 18.51
N SER A 258 2.04 -2.24 19.36
CA SER A 258 1.95 -3.67 19.60
C SER A 258 1.44 -4.47 18.40
N SER A 259 0.76 -3.81 17.46
CA SER A 259 0.29 -4.43 16.22
C SER A 259 1.38 -4.56 15.15
N ILE A 260 2.56 -3.94 15.34
CA ILE A 260 3.71 -4.15 14.44
C ILE A 260 4.14 -5.63 14.51
N PRO A 261 4.12 -6.36 13.39
CA PRO A 261 4.53 -7.76 13.37
C PRO A 261 6.00 -7.91 13.81
N LYS A 262 6.24 -8.77 14.79
CA LYS A 262 7.60 -9.07 15.28
C LYS A 262 8.11 -10.34 14.63
N VAL A 263 9.40 -10.36 14.30
CA VAL A 263 10.12 -11.58 13.94
C VAL A 263 10.66 -12.17 15.25
N ASP A 264 10.00 -13.20 15.75
CA ASP A 264 10.36 -13.88 17.01
C ASP A 264 10.47 -15.39 16.75
N PRO A 265 11.71 -15.94 16.75
CA PRO A 265 11.92 -17.37 16.52
C PRO A 265 11.29 -18.26 17.59
N ASP A 266 11.17 -17.75 18.82
CA ASP A 266 10.63 -18.49 19.96
C ASP A 266 9.11 -18.31 20.14
N ASP A 267 8.39 -17.78 19.10
CA ASP A 267 6.94 -17.61 19.15
C ASP A 267 6.25 -18.97 19.33
N PRO A 268 5.64 -19.25 20.51
CA PRO A 268 5.00 -20.53 20.78
C PRO A 268 3.85 -20.85 19.82
N ARG A 269 3.32 -19.85 19.12
CA ARG A 269 2.25 -20.04 18.12
C ARG A 269 2.72 -20.78 16.87
N LYS A 270 4.03 -20.85 16.61
CA LYS A 270 4.66 -21.60 15.50
C LYS A 270 4.88 -23.07 15.79
N MET A 271 5.01 -23.45 17.06
CA MET A 271 5.41 -24.82 17.47
C MET A 271 4.32 -25.90 17.33
N GLU A 272 3.08 -25.56 17.06
CA GLU A 272 1.95 -26.51 17.16
C GLU A 272 1.61 -27.29 15.89
N TYR A 273 2.22 -27.02 14.73
CA TYR A 273 1.79 -27.63 13.48
C TYR A 273 2.87 -28.47 12.81
N LYS A 274 2.70 -29.82 12.85
CA LYS A 274 3.46 -30.70 11.96
C LYS A 274 2.84 -30.67 10.56
N LEU A 275 3.57 -30.11 9.60
CA LEU A 275 3.17 -30.13 8.19
C LEU A 275 2.96 -31.57 7.71
N SER A 276 1.87 -31.77 6.97
CA SER A 276 1.64 -33.03 6.28
C SER A 276 2.65 -33.17 5.15
N ALA A 277 3.19 -34.37 4.94
CA ALA A 277 4.04 -34.66 3.80
C ALA A 277 3.26 -34.84 2.47
N GLU A 278 1.92 -34.73 2.49
CA GLU A 278 1.06 -34.96 1.32
C GLU A 278 1.04 -33.70 0.42
N PRO A 279 1.58 -33.79 -0.83
CA PRO A 279 1.53 -32.67 -1.76
C PRO A 279 0.11 -32.46 -2.29
N VAL A 280 -0.38 -31.23 -2.28
CA VAL A 280 -1.70 -30.85 -2.82
C VAL A 280 -1.61 -30.05 -4.11
N LEU A 281 -0.48 -29.36 -4.29
CA LEU A 281 -0.15 -28.62 -5.52
C LEU A 281 1.34 -28.77 -5.81
N GLU A 282 1.71 -29.05 -7.04
CA GLU A 282 3.10 -29.13 -7.46
C GLU A 282 3.30 -28.44 -8.82
N LEU A 283 4.26 -27.54 -8.87
CA LEU A 283 4.75 -26.91 -10.10
C LEU A 283 6.09 -27.53 -10.47
N ARG A 284 6.26 -27.96 -11.73
CA ARG A 284 7.50 -28.52 -12.27
C ARG A 284 7.92 -27.79 -13.53
N ASN A 285 9.05 -27.07 -13.48
CA ASN A 285 9.66 -26.35 -14.59
C ASN A 285 8.66 -25.44 -15.33
N VAL A 286 7.83 -24.71 -14.59
CA VAL A 286 6.76 -23.88 -15.15
C VAL A 286 7.34 -22.58 -15.71
N ASN A 287 7.07 -22.33 -17.01
CA ASN A 287 7.42 -21.07 -17.67
C ASN A 287 6.15 -20.41 -18.15
N ILE A 288 5.95 -19.12 -17.83
CA ILE A 288 4.72 -18.39 -18.12
C ILE A 288 5.04 -17.20 -19.02
N CYS A 289 4.30 -17.12 -20.14
CA CYS A 289 4.50 -16.08 -21.16
C CYS A 289 3.22 -15.26 -21.36
N TYR A 290 3.38 -13.95 -21.58
CA TYR A 290 2.33 -13.10 -22.11
C TYR A 290 2.59 -12.81 -23.60
N ARG A 291 1.51 -12.81 -24.39
CA ARG A 291 1.57 -12.35 -25.77
C ARG A 291 1.36 -10.85 -25.81
N GLU A 292 2.38 -10.11 -26.21
CA GLU A 292 2.22 -8.68 -26.46
C GLU A 292 1.21 -8.47 -27.61
N ARG A 293 0.23 -7.57 -27.43
CA ARG A 293 -0.64 -7.15 -28.53
C ARG A 293 0.17 -6.29 -29.48
N GLY A 294 0.76 -6.93 -30.52
CA GLY A 294 1.45 -6.19 -31.57
C GLY A 294 0.47 -5.37 -32.41
N THR A 295 0.90 -4.17 -32.79
CA THR A 295 0.29 -3.43 -33.89
C THR A 295 0.55 -4.17 -35.22
N ALA A 296 -0.24 -3.93 -36.27
CA ALA A 296 -0.19 -4.65 -37.56
C ALA A 296 1.20 -4.71 -38.23
N LEU A 297 2.16 -3.91 -37.77
CA LEU A 297 3.52 -3.78 -38.30
C LEU A 297 4.64 -4.35 -37.41
N LYS A 298 4.37 -4.69 -36.12
CA LYS A 298 5.37 -5.30 -35.22
C LYS A 298 5.04 -6.77 -34.96
N ARG A 299 6.01 -7.67 -35.19
CA ARG A 299 5.92 -9.08 -34.83
C ARG A 299 5.55 -9.22 -33.35
N ARG A 300 4.53 -10.03 -33.06
CA ARG A 300 4.12 -10.39 -31.69
C ARG A 300 5.32 -10.95 -30.94
N LYS A 301 5.72 -10.29 -29.86
CA LYS A 301 6.80 -10.76 -29.00
C LYS A 301 6.17 -11.45 -27.77
N ASN A 302 6.64 -12.66 -27.47
CA ASN A 302 6.28 -13.31 -26.22
C ASN A 302 7.22 -12.79 -25.13
N ILE A 303 6.65 -12.23 -24.06
CA ILE A 303 7.41 -11.80 -22.88
C ILE A 303 7.28 -12.91 -21.84
N THR A 304 8.38 -13.56 -21.49
CA THR A 304 8.42 -14.58 -20.42
C THR A 304 8.51 -13.86 -19.08
N VAL A 305 7.48 -14.02 -18.25
CA VAL A 305 7.36 -13.37 -16.92
C VAL A 305 7.80 -14.30 -15.81
N ALA A 306 7.61 -15.61 -15.94
CA ALA A 306 8.12 -16.61 -15.00
C ALA A 306 8.90 -17.68 -15.75
N ARG A 307 10.03 -18.13 -15.18
CA ARG A 307 10.97 -19.03 -15.83
C ARG A 307 11.38 -20.12 -14.86
N ASP A 308 11.21 -21.36 -15.27
CA ASP A 308 11.66 -22.57 -14.54
C ASP A 308 11.22 -22.60 -13.07
N VAL A 309 9.95 -22.25 -12.85
CA VAL A 309 9.37 -22.20 -11.50
C VAL A 309 8.97 -23.61 -11.06
N SER A 310 9.55 -24.07 -9.94
CA SER A 310 9.29 -25.39 -9.36
C SER A 310 9.18 -25.27 -7.84
N PHE A 311 8.01 -25.60 -7.29
CA PHE A 311 7.77 -25.66 -5.84
C PHE A 311 6.58 -26.56 -5.54
N THR A 312 6.43 -26.97 -4.28
CA THR A 312 5.34 -27.83 -3.81
C THR A 312 4.62 -27.16 -2.65
N LEU A 313 3.29 -27.27 -2.63
CA LEU A 313 2.43 -26.91 -1.49
C LEU A 313 1.88 -28.20 -0.89
N HIS A 314 2.02 -28.36 0.43
CA HIS A 314 1.53 -29.52 1.16
C HIS A 314 0.16 -29.26 1.81
N ARG A 315 -0.50 -30.34 2.23
CA ARG A 315 -1.82 -30.24 2.87
C ARG A 315 -1.72 -29.46 4.19
N GLY A 316 -2.56 -28.42 4.32
CA GLY A 316 -2.62 -27.57 5.51
C GLY A 316 -1.48 -26.57 5.64
N GLU A 317 -0.56 -26.53 4.68
CA GLU A 317 0.57 -25.60 4.64
C GLU A 317 0.13 -24.18 4.23
N THR A 318 0.76 -23.18 4.81
CA THR A 318 0.76 -21.82 4.28
C THR A 318 2.14 -21.52 3.67
N LEU A 319 2.20 -21.51 2.33
CA LEU A 319 3.40 -21.21 1.55
C LEU A 319 3.42 -19.75 1.12
N ALA A 320 4.44 -18.99 1.52
CA ALA A 320 4.63 -17.63 1.05
C ALA A 320 5.23 -17.59 -0.36
N LEU A 321 4.73 -16.66 -1.18
CA LEU A 321 5.33 -16.31 -2.47
C LEU A 321 5.72 -14.84 -2.44
N VAL A 322 7.02 -14.55 -2.33
CA VAL A 322 7.58 -13.22 -2.07
C VAL A 322 8.48 -12.75 -3.21
N GLY A 323 8.63 -11.45 -3.36
CA GLY A 323 9.52 -10.82 -4.35
C GLY A 323 9.05 -9.41 -4.69
N GLY A 324 9.88 -8.64 -5.38
CA GLY A 324 9.57 -7.29 -5.81
C GLY A 324 8.39 -7.21 -6.79
N SER A 325 7.93 -6.00 -7.06
CA SER A 325 6.89 -5.73 -8.07
C SER A 325 7.35 -6.24 -9.44
N GLY A 326 6.46 -6.89 -10.18
CA GLY A 326 6.79 -7.46 -11.49
C GLY A 326 7.60 -8.77 -11.45
N SER A 327 7.92 -9.34 -10.27
CA SER A 327 8.65 -10.62 -10.18
C SER A 327 7.85 -11.85 -10.64
N GLY A 328 6.57 -11.71 -10.94
CA GLY A 328 5.73 -12.78 -11.51
C GLY A 328 4.80 -13.49 -10.53
N LYS A 329 4.71 -13.06 -9.26
CA LYS A 329 3.87 -13.69 -8.20
C LYS A 329 2.41 -13.88 -8.63
N SER A 330 1.72 -12.78 -8.93
CA SER A 330 0.30 -12.82 -9.37
C SER A 330 0.12 -13.54 -10.71
N THR A 331 1.15 -13.55 -11.57
CA THR A 331 1.16 -14.31 -12.83
C THR A 331 1.17 -15.82 -12.56
N ILE A 332 1.99 -16.30 -11.61
CA ILE A 332 2.02 -17.70 -11.16
C ILE A 332 0.67 -18.08 -10.54
N ALA A 333 0.12 -17.24 -9.66
CA ALA A 333 -1.20 -17.43 -9.06
C ALA A 333 -2.31 -17.62 -10.12
N ARG A 334 -2.33 -16.77 -11.16
CA ARG A 334 -3.28 -16.88 -12.28
C ARG A 334 -3.06 -18.11 -13.14
N ALA A 335 -1.85 -18.63 -13.26
CA ALA A 335 -1.59 -19.89 -13.95
C ALA A 335 -2.09 -21.09 -13.11
N ILE A 336 -1.85 -21.07 -11.79
CA ILE A 336 -2.35 -22.10 -10.87
C ILE A 336 -3.88 -22.14 -10.89
N THR A 337 -4.58 -21.01 -10.85
CA THR A 337 -6.05 -20.96 -10.91
C THR A 337 -6.62 -21.28 -12.29
N GLY A 338 -5.78 -21.32 -13.33
CA GLY A 338 -6.21 -21.58 -14.72
C GLY A 338 -6.75 -20.34 -15.44
N ILE A 339 -6.68 -19.16 -14.83
CA ILE A 339 -7.01 -17.87 -15.48
C ILE A 339 -6.00 -17.60 -16.62
N ASN A 340 -4.71 -17.83 -16.37
CA ASN A 340 -3.69 -17.78 -17.41
C ASN A 340 -3.33 -19.20 -17.87
N LYS A 341 -3.62 -19.51 -19.14
CA LYS A 341 -3.33 -20.82 -19.75
C LYS A 341 -2.07 -20.82 -20.62
N ASN A 342 -1.37 -19.70 -20.73
CA ASN A 342 -0.16 -19.57 -21.57
C ASN A 342 1.09 -19.90 -20.76
N TYR A 343 1.27 -21.18 -20.43
CA TYR A 343 2.46 -21.67 -19.74
C TYR A 343 2.94 -22.99 -20.35
N THR A 344 4.20 -23.34 -20.10
CA THR A 344 4.81 -24.65 -20.34
C THR A 344 5.27 -25.23 -19.01
N GLY A 345 5.60 -26.51 -18.98
CA GLY A 345 5.87 -27.25 -17.75
C GLY A 345 4.61 -27.93 -17.22
N THR A 346 4.62 -28.36 -15.97
CA THR A 346 3.53 -29.15 -15.38
C THR A 346 3.03 -28.51 -14.10
N ILE A 347 1.70 -28.40 -13.96
CA ILE A 347 1.02 -28.00 -12.73
C ILE A 347 0.09 -29.14 -12.33
N VAL A 348 0.46 -29.87 -11.25
CA VAL A 348 -0.34 -30.97 -10.69
C VAL A 348 -1.16 -30.43 -9.53
N LYS A 349 -2.45 -30.74 -9.50
CA LYS A 349 -3.41 -30.29 -8.48
C LYS A 349 -4.23 -31.48 -8.00
N THR A 350 -4.38 -31.65 -6.69
CA THR A 350 -5.25 -32.71 -6.13
C THR A 350 -6.72 -32.31 -6.14
N ASP A 351 -7.01 -30.98 -6.10
CA ASP A 351 -8.36 -30.42 -6.18
C ASP A 351 -8.42 -29.35 -7.26
N PRO A 352 -9.33 -29.43 -8.23
CA PRO A 352 -9.52 -28.39 -9.24
C PRO A 352 -10.20 -27.11 -8.69
N ASN A 353 -10.86 -27.19 -7.52
CA ASN A 353 -11.54 -26.07 -6.88
C ASN A 353 -10.55 -25.19 -6.11
N ILE A 354 -9.65 -24.51 -6.84
CA ILE A 354 -8.74 -23.51 -6.29
C ILE A 354 -9.41 -22.15 -6.38
N GLN A 355 -9.45 -21.41 -5.28
CA GLN A 355 -10.02 -20.07 -5.23
C GLN A 355 -8.94 -19.03 -4.93
N MET A 356 -9.19 -17.78 -5.34
CA MET A 356 -8.22 -16.69 -5.19
C MET A 356 -8.89 -15.46 -4.60
N ILE A 357 -8.25 -14.88 -3.60
CA ILE A 357 -8.52 -13.53 -3.11
C ILE A 357 -7.59 -12.61 -3.87
N PHE A 358 -8.15 -11.61 -4.57
CA PHE A 358 -7.39 -10.69 -5.40
C PHE A 358 -6.89 -9.49 -4.58
N GLN A 359 -5.83 -8.86 -5.06
CA GLN A 359 -5.13 -7.73 -4.43
C GLN A 359 -6.03 -6.50 -4.18
N ASP A 360 -6.98 -6.21 -5.09
CA ASP A 360 -7.89 -5.07 -4.97
C ASP A 360 -9.31 -5.53 -4.61
N PRO A 361 -9.76 -5.38 -3.35
CA PRO A 361 -11.10 -5.74 -2.92
C PRO A 361 -12.20 -4.92 -3.61
N ALA A 362 -11.92 -3.64 -3.92
CA ALA A 362 -12.89 -2.76 -4.55
C ALA A 362 -13.14 -3.15 -6.01
N GLY A 363 -12.07 -3.46 -6.75
CA GLY A 363 -12.15 -3.94 -8.12
C GLY A 363 -12.62 -5.39 -8.26
N SER A 364 -12.56 -6.18 -7.17
CA SER A 364 -12.97 -7.60 -7.18
C SER A 364 -14.46 -7.79 -6.96
N LEU A 365 -15.13 -6.86 -6.28
CA LEU A 365 -16.57 -6.89 -6.01
C LEU A 365 -17.32 -6.06 -7.05
N ASN A 366 -18.37 -6.64 -7.67
CA ASN A 366 -19.18 -5.91 -8.62
C ASN A 366 -19.97 -4.79 -7.92
N PRO A 367 -19.68 -3.49 -8.20
CA PRO A 367 -20.29 -2.38 -7.48
C PRO A 367 -21.78 -2.21 -7.76
N ALA A 368 -22.31 -2.82 -8.83
CA ALA A 368 -23.72 -2.75 -9.20
C ALA A 368 -24.61 -3.74 -8.46
N HIS A 369 -24.02 -4.67 -7.68
CA HIS A 369 -24.77 -5.71 -6.98
C HIS A 369 -24.60 -5.62 -5.46
N ARG A 370 -25.65 -6.08 -4.74
CA ARG A 370 -25.61 -6.21 -3.28
C ARG A 370 -24.73 -7.39 -2.85
N ILE A 371 -24.27 -7.37 -1.63
CA ILE A 371 -23.41 -8.41 -1.07
C ILE A 371 -24.06 -9.80 -1.13
N GLU A 372 -25.37 -9.91 -0.84
CA GLU A 372 -26.10 -11.19 -0.97
C GLU A 372 -25.93 -11.77 -2.37
N TRP A 373 -26.13 -10.97 -3.42
CA TRP A 373 -26.01 -11.42 -4.80
C TRP A 373 -24.58 -11.87 -5.14
N ILE A 374 -23.58 -11.09 -4.72
CA ILE A 374 -22.15 -11.39 -4.96
C ILE A 374 -21.76 -12.73 -4.32
N LEU A 375 -22.21 -12.99 -3.10
CA LEU A 375 -21.92 -14.25 -2.40
C LEU A 375 -22.73 -15.42 -2.97
N GLU A 376 -23.95 -15.21 -3.47
CA GLU A 376 -24.78 -16.25 -4.05
C GLU A 376 -24.32 -16.67 -5.46
N GLU A 377 -23.70 -15.75 -6.23
CA GLU A 377 -23.31 -15.99 -7.63
C GLU A 377 -22.43 -17.25 -7.81
N PRO A 378 -21.34 -17.48 -7.04
CA PRO A 378 -20.53 -18.69 -7.19
C PRO A 378 -21.32 -19.99 -6.95
N LEU A 379 -22.32 -19.95 -6.08
CA LEU A 379 -23.19 -21.09 -5.79
C LEU A 379 -24.18 -21.35 -6.92
N LYS A 380 -24.72 -20.28 -7.54
CA LYS A 380 -25.57 -20.40 -8.74
C LYS A 380 -24.83 -21.03 -9.91
N ILE A 381 -23.59 -20.60 -10.14
CA ILE A 381 -22.73 -21.12 -11.21
C ILE A 381 -22.39 -22.60 -10.96
N ALA A 382 -22.13 -22.98 -9.70
CA ALA A 382 -21.84 -24.37 -9.34
C ALA A 382 -23.06 -25.30 -9.52
N GLY A 383 -24.27 -24.78 -9.35
CA GLY A 383 -25.50 -25.55 -9.43
C GLY A 383 -25.71 -26.50 -8.24
N GLY A 384 -26.79 -27.30 -8.30
CA GLY A 384 -27.05 -28.36 -7.33
C GLY A 384 -27.67 -27.94 -6.00
N MET A 385 -27.91 -26.63 -5.77
CA MET A 385 -28.53 -26.08 -4.55
C MET A 385 -29.85 -25.39 -4.86
N THR A 386 -30.84 -25.54 -3.98
CA THR A 386 -32.07 -24.74 -3.99
C THR A 386 -31.78 -23.30 -3.62
N ARG A 387 -32.74 -22.40 -3.81
CA ARG A 387 -32.60 -20.99 -3.44
C ARG A 387 -32.42 -20.81 -1.93
N GLU A 388 -33.15 -21.58 -1.16
CA GLU A 388 -33.13 -21.55 0.30
C GLU A 388 -31.79 -22.05 0.85
N GLU A 389 -31.26 -23.15 0.31
CA GLU A 389 -29.92 -23.68 0.64
C GLU A 389 -28.82 -22.67 0.34
N ARG A 390 -28.89 -21.99 -0.83
CA ARG A 390 -27.90 -20.95 -1.15
C ARG A 390 -27.95 -19.77 -0.16
N LYS A 391 -29.16 -19.30 0.21
CA LYS A 391 -29.32 -18.23 1.19
C LYS A 391 -28.76 -18.62 2.56
N GLU A 392 -29.05 -19.81 3.04
CA GLU A 392 -28.49 -20.27 4.31
C GLU A 392 -26.97 -20.39 4.24
N ARG A 393 -26.44 -20.88 3.11
CA ARG A 393 -24.99 -20.94 2.87
C ARG A 393 -24.36 -19.54 2.89
N VAL A 394 -24.99 -18.54 2.28
CA VAL A 394 -24.54 -17.14 2.30
C VAL A 394 -24.50 -16.60 3.74
N ARG A 395 -25.55 -16.82 4.53
CA ARG A 395 -25.59 -16.40 5.95
C ARG A 395 -24.51 -17.09 6.78
N ALA A 396 -24.35 -18.40 6.62
CA ALA A 396 -23.28 -19.14 7.28
C ALA A 396 -21.89 -18.59 6.93
N GLN A 397 -21.70 -18.16 5.67
CA GLN A 397 -20.45 -17.58 5.23
C GLN A 397 -20.18 -16.21 5.85
N MET A 398 -21.22 -15.35 6.02
CA MET A 398 -21.10 -14.07 6.73
C MET A 398 -20.65 -14.28 8.18
N ARG A 399 -21.28 -15.24 8.88
CA ARG A 399 -20.89 -15.60 10.26
C ARG A 399 -19.44 -16.07 10.33
N LEU A 400 -19.00 -16.91 9.36
CA LEU A 400 -17.63 -17.45 9.29
C LEU A 400 -16.57 -16.36 9.19
N VAL A 401 -16.87 -15.25 8.50
CA VAL A 401 -15.95 -14.10 8.35
C VAL A 401 -16.22 -12.96 9.34
N HIS A 402 -17.04 -13.20 10.37
CA HIS A 402 -17.41 -12.25 11.40
C HIS A 402 -18.03 -10.96 10.84
N LEU A 403 -18.99 -11.09 9.94
CA LEU A 403 -19.80 -9.98 9.40
C LEU A 403 -21.26 -10.15 9.75
N ASP A 404 -21.92 -9.03 10.07
CA ASP A 404 -23.35 -9.00 10.34
C ASP A 404 -24.16 -9.28 9.07
N GLU A 405 -25.24 -10.07 9.20
CA GLU A 405 -26.12 -10.42 8.09
C GLU A 405 -26.84 -9.20 7.48
N GLU A 406 -27.00 -8.12 8.24
CA GLU A 406 -27.58 -6.85 7.75
C GLU A 406 -26.77 -6.23 6.60
N LEU A 407 -25.48 -6.55 6.50
CA LEU A 407 -24.63 -6.07 5.41
C LEU A 407 -24.94 -6.74 4.06
N LEU A 408 -25.71 -7.84 4.05
CA LEU A 408 -26.11 -8.52 2.81
C LEU A 408 -26.90 -7.63 1.84
N ASP A 409 -27.65 -6.69 2.40
CA ASP A 409 -28.48 -5.74 1.61
C ASP A 409 -27.70 -4.52 1.11
N ARG A 410 -26.44 -4.34 1.55
CA ARG A 410 -25.60 -3.20 1.14
C ARG A 410 -24.86 -3.47 -0.17
N PHE A 411 -24.44 -2.36 -0.80
CA PHE A 411 -23.53 -2.37 -1.94
C PHE A 411 -22.06 -2.31 -1.46
N PRO A 412 -21.08 -2.77 -2.24
CA PRO A 412 -19.65 -2.71 -1.89
C PRO A 412 -19.16 -1.31 -1.50
N SER A 413 -19.68 -0.26 -2.13
CA SER A 413 -19.34 1.13 -1.83
C SER A 413 -19.76 1.60 -0.45
N GLN A 414 -20.72 0.92 0.19
CA GLN A 414 -21.24 1.24 1.52
C GLN A 414 -20.50 0.51 2.65
N LEU A 415 -19.49 -0.29 2.32
CA LEU A 415 -18.67 -1.05 3.26
C LEU A 415 -17.34 -0.37 3.53
N SER A 416 -16.79 -0.54 4.75
CA SER A 416 -15.40 -0.19 5.05
C SER A 416 -14.41 -1.07 4.28
N GLY A 417 -13.12 -0.67 4.22
CA GLY A 417 -12.06 -1.47 3.59
C GLY A 417 -11.97 -2.89 4.16
N GLY A 418 -11.95 -3.01 5.48
CA GLY A 418 -11.90 -4.31 6.16
C GLY A 418 -13.16 -5.16 5.95
N GLN A 419 -14.35 -4.55 5.93
CA GLN A 419 -15.59 -5.26 5.61
C GLN A 419 -15.58 -5.78 4.16
N ARG A 420 -15.15 -4.95 3.19
CA ARG A 420 -14.99 -5.41 1.79
C ARG A 420 -14.03 -6.59 1.68
N GLN A 421 -12.90 -6.53 2.40
CA GLN A 421 -11.92 -7.61 2.40
C GLN A 421 -12.52 -8.91 2.97
N ARG A 422 -13.26 -8.84 4.09
CA ARG A 422 -13.95 -9.99 4.66
C ARG A 422 -14.99 -10.58 3.71
N VAL A 423 -15.69 -9.74 2.92
CA VAL A 423 -16.60 -10.20 1.86
C VAL A 423 -15.84 -10.92 0.74
N CYS A 424 -14.67 -10.43 0.31
CA CYS A 424 -13.82 -11.10 -0.68
C CYS A 424 -13.36 -12.48 -0.17
N ILE A 425 -12.96 -12.57 1.10
CA ILE A 425 -12.61 -13.85 1.74
C ILE A 425 -13.83 -14.79 1.76
N ALA A 426 -15.01 -14.28 2.14
CA ALA A 426 -16.26 -15.04 2.13
C ALA A 426 -16.59 -15.59 0.74
N ALA A 427 -16.50 -14.76 -0.30
CA ALA A 427 -16.75 -15.15 -1.69
C ALA A 427 -15.79 -16.25 -2.17
N ALA A 428 -14.50 -16.15 -1.82
CA ALA A 428 -13.50 -17.16 -2.16
C ALA A 428 -13.78 -18.50 -1.45
N LEU A 429 -14.22 -18.47 -0.19
CA LEU A 429 -14.43 -19.67 0.62
C LEU A 429 -15.80 -20.33 0.43
N ILE A 430 -16.80 -19.67 -0.17
CA ILE A 430 -18.18 -20.13 -0.21
C ILE A 430 -18.35 -21.48 -0.93
N ARG A 431 -17.43 -21.82 -1.82
CA ARG A 431 -17.37 -23.10 -2.56
C ARG A 431 -16.55 -24.19 -1.86
N ASN A 432 -16.13 -23.99 -0.60
CA ASN A 432 -15.29 -24.93 0.14
C ASN A 432 -14.03 -25.37 -0.61
N PRO A 433 -13.15 -24.49 -1.07
CA PRO A 433 -11.90 -24.87 -1.69
C PRO A 433 -11.00 -25.61 -0.70
N LYS A 434 -10.08 -26.46 -1.22
CA LYS A 434 -9.00 -27.05 -0.43
C LYS A 434 -7.71 -26.24 -0.53
N ILE A 435 -7.58 -25.47 -1.61
CA ILE A 435 -6.43 -24.60 -1.87
C ILE A 435 -6.96 -23.18 -2.07
N LEU A 436 -6.41 -22.25 -1.29
CA LEU A 436 -6.70 -20.82 -1.36
C LEU A 436 -5.44 -20.07 -1.77
N ILE A 437 -5.55 -19.17 -2.73
CA ILE A 437 -4.48 -18.23 -3.06
C ILE A 437 -4.91 -16.85 -2.55
N ALA A 438 -4.12 -16.25 -1.68
CA ALA A 438 -4.33 -14.90 -1.16
C ALA A 438 -3.29 -13.95 -1.77
N ASP A 439 -3.70 -13.17 -2.77
CA ASP A 439 -2.80 -12.23 -3.48
C ASP A 439 -2.88 -10.86 -2.81
N GLU A 440 -1.88 -10.55 -1.98
CA GLU A 440 -1.76 -9.32 -1.19
C GLU A 440 -3.05 -8.95 -0.41
N PRO A 441 -3.60 -9.87 0.39
CA PRO A 441 -4.95 -9.72 0.96
C PRO A 441 -5.07 -8.60 2.00
N VAL A 442 -3.98 -7.93 2.37
CA VAL A 442 -3.96 -6.88 3.42
C VAL A 442 -3.22 -5.60 3.00
N SER A 443 -2.70 -5.52 1.77
CA SER A 443 -1.81 -4.42 1.33
C SER A 443 -2.46 -3.02 1.33
N ALA A 444 -3.79 -2.93 1.24
CA ALA A 444 -4.54 -1.67 1.20
C ALA A 444 -5.25 -1.33 2.52
N LEU A 445 -4.91 -2.05 3.61
CA LEU A 445 -5.56 -1.90 4.91
C LEU A 445 -4.60 -1.28 5.93
N ASP A 446 -5.14 -0.59 6.92
CA ASP A 446 -4.36 -0.12 8.06
C ASP A 446 -3.91 -1.28 8.97
N VAL A 447 -2.86 -1.05 9.77
CA VAL A 447 -2.17 -2.09 10.54
C VAL A 447 -3.10 -2.84 11.51
N THR A 448 -4.08 -2.17 12.10
CA THR A 448 -5.03 -2.81 13.02
C THR A 448 -5.94 -3.78 12.27
N ILE A 449 -6.53 -3.35 11.15
CA ILE A 449 -7.38 -4.19 10.30
C ILE A 449 -6.56 -5.32 9.66
N GLN A 450 -5.32 -5.05 9.25
CA GLN A 450 -4.40 -6.10 8.76
C GLN A 450 -4.26 -7.23 9.77
N THR A 451 -3.97 -6.89 11.03
CA THR A 451 -3.83 -7.88 12.11
C THR A 451 -5.08 -8.74 12.29
N GLU A 452 -6.26 -8.11 12.24
CA GLU A 452 -7.55 -8.84 12.34
C GLU A 452 -7.79 -9.78 11.14
N ILE A 453 -7.50 -9.32 9.91
CA ILE A 453 -7.67 -10.15 8.70
C ILE A 453 -6.68 -11.33 8.69
N LEU A 454 -5.43 -11.11 9.11
CA LEU A 454 -4.43 -12.18 9.22
C LEU A 454 -4.82 -13.23 10.26
N ALA A 455 -5.33 -12.79 11.42
CA ALA A 455 -5.86 -13.68 12.45
C ALA A 455 -7.07 -14.48 11.92
N LEU A 456 -7.97 -13.84 11.18
CA LEU A 456 -9.10 -14.49 10.52
C LEU A 456 -8.61 -15.57 9.52
N LEU A 457 -7.69 -15.23 8.62
CA LEU A 457 -7.14 -16.18 7.64
C LEU A 457 -6.47 -17.38 8.30
N ARG A 458 -5.72 -17.18 9.38
CA ARG A 458 -5.09 -18.24 10.17
C ARG A 458 -6.12 -19.17 10.83
N ASN A 459 -7.17 -18.59 11.42
CA ASN A 459 -8.25 -19.38 12.01
C ASN A 459 -8.99 -20.21 10.95
N LEU A 460 -9.34 -19.58 9.83
CA LEU A 460 -9.99 -20.26 8.70
C LEU A 460 -9.12 -21.38 8.09
N GLN A 461 -7.80 -21.16 7.99
CA GLN A 461 -6.85 -22.18 7.52
C GLN A 461 -6.90 -23.42 8.42
N LYS A 462 -6.89 -23.23 9.75
CA LYS A 462 -6.97 -24.34 10.72
C LYS A 462 -8.34 -25.01 10.71
N GLU A 463 -9.43 -24.23 10.82
CA GLU A 463 -10.80 -24.74 10.91
C GLU A 463 -11.24 -25.51 9.67
N LEU A 464 -10.90 -25.01 8.48
CA LEU A 464 -11.28 -25.60 7.20
C LEU A 464 -10.20 -26.52 6.61
N SER A 465 -9.06 -26.70 7.30
CA SER A 465 -7.89 -27.46 6.82
C SER A 465 -7.46 -27.01 5.42
N LEU A 466 -7.36 -25.69 5.21
CA LEU A 466 -6.95 -25.09 3.95
C LEU A 466 -5.44 -25.19 3.75
N SER A 467 -5.00 -25.43 2.51
CA SER A 467 -3.63 -25.15 2.09
C SER A 467 -3.61 -23.80 1.41
N VAL A 468 -2.69 -22.91 1.79
CA VAL A 468 -2.72 -21.50 1.38
C VAL A 468 -1.44 -21.12 0.65
N ILE A 469 -1.57 -20.48 -0.51
CA ILE A 469 -0.47 -19.69 -1.11
C ILE A 469 -0.71 -18.24 -0.72
N PHE A 470 0.17 -17.70 0.08
CA PHE A 470 0.11 -16.33 0.58
C PHE A 470 1.12 -15.46 -0.16
N ILE A 471 0.62 -14.55 -0.99
CA ILE A 471 1.45 -13.59 -1.73
C ILE A 471 1.49 -12.30 -0.95
N SER A 472 2.69 -11.84 -0.59
CA SER A 472 2.88 -10.57 0.10
C SER A 472 4.25 -9.98 -0.24
N HIS A 473 4.36 -8.67 -0.12
CA HIS A 473 5.63 -7.95 -0.08
C HIS A 473 6.06 -7.62 1.36
N ASP A 474 5.16 -7.75 2.35
CA ASP A 474 5.48 -7.56 3.76
C ASP A 474 6.04 -8.83 4.37
N LEU A 475 7.36 -8.86 4.55
CA LEU A 475 8.10 -10.00 5.11
C LEU A 475 7.78 -10.26 6.57
N ARG A 476 7.38 -9.26 7.37
CA ARG A 476 7.01 -9.48 8.79
C ARG A 476 5.70 -10.25 8.88
N THR A 477 4.74 -9.92 8.03
CA THR A 477 3.47 -10.66 7.90
C THR A 477 3.72 -12.10 7.42
N VAL A 478 4.61 -12.29 6.45
CA VAL A 478 5.03 -13.62 5.98
C VAL A 478 5.59 -14.46 7.11
N TYR A 479 6.49 -13.89 7.90
CA TYR A 479 7.09 -14.57 9.05
C TYR A 479 6.05 -15.08 10.06
N GLN A 480 5.01 -14.30 10.31
CA GLN A 480 3.97 -14.65 11.29
C GLN A 480 2.98 -15.69 10.81
N LEU A 481 2.72 -15.75 9.49
CA LEU A 481 1.61 -16.54 8.95
C LEU A 481 2.07 -17.82 8.23
N CYS A 482 3.26 -17.81 7.63
CA CYS A 482 3.67 -18.82 6.68
C CYS A 482 4.65 -19.83 7.28
N ASP A 483 4.58 -21.08 6.79
CA ASP A 483 5.45 -22.19 7.19
C ASP A 483 6.71 -22.22 6.30
N ASN A 484 6.51 -22.10 5.00
CA ASN A 484 7.58 -22.09 4.00
C ASN A 484 7.49 -20.84 3.12
N ILE A 485 8.60 -20.50 2.47
CA ILE A 485 8.72 -19.32 1.61
C ILE A 485 9.41 -19.66 0.29
N VAL A 486 8.90 -19.05 -0.78
CA VAL A 486 9.52 -19.04 -2.12
C VAL A 486 9.80 -17.60 -2.50
N ILE A 487 11.05 -17.26 -2.73
CA ILE A 487 11.50 -15.91 -3.08
C ILE A 487 11.76 -15.82 -4.59
N LEU A 488 11.06 -14.89 -5.23
CA LEU A 488 11.10 -14.64 -6.67
C LEU A 488 11.86 -13.35 -6.99
N LYS A 489 12.78 -13.45 -7.94
CA LYS A 489 13.44 -12.29 -8.57
C LYS A 489 13.38 -12.44 -10.09
N GLU A 490 12.85 -11.43 -10.78
CA GLU A 490 12.80 -11.39 -12.27
C GLU A 490 12.24 -12.68 -12.90
N GLY A 491 11.21 -13.24 -12.28
CA GLY A 491 10.51 -14.43 -12.75
C GLY A 491 11.19 -15.76 -12.41
N LYS A 492 12.25 -15.79 -11.62
CA LYS A 492 12.95 -17.00 -11.17
C LYS A 492 12.90 -17.15 -9.65
N ILE A 493 12.86 -18.37 -9.18
CA ILE A 493 13.08 -18.67 -7.76
C ILE A 493 14.57 -18.50 -7.47
N VAL A 494 14.91 -17.65 -6.49
CA VAL A 494 16.28 -17.42 -6.04
C VAL A 494 16.57 -18.15 -4.73
N GLU A 495 15.54 -18.33 -3.89
CA GLU A 495 15.65 -19.08 -2.65
C GLU A 495 14.29 -19.62 -2.24
N GLN A 496 14.24 -20.82 -1.62
CA GLN A 496 13.02 -21.39 -1.06
C GLN A 496 13.36 -22.35 0.10
N GLY A 497 12.44 -22.45 1.06
CA GLY A 497 12.60 -23.33 2.21
C GLY A 497 11.71 -22.91 3.38
N ASP A 498 12.05 -23.43 4.56
CA ASP A 498 11.43 -23.07 5.82
C ASP A 498 11.61 -21.59 6.13
N VAL A 499 10.55 -20.92 6.63
CA VAL A 499 10.58 -19.47 6.90
C VAL A 499 11.65 -19.14 7.95
N ASP A 500 11.77 -19.89 9.05
CA ASP A 500 12.73 -19.60 10.10
C ASP A 500 14.18 -19.77 9.60
N GLU A 501 14.46 -20.84 8.80
CA GLU A 501 15.79 -21.05 8.21
C GLU A 501 16.17 -19.88 7.29
N ILE A 502 15.28 -19.44 6.40
CA ILE A 502 15.57 -18.37 5.44
C ILE A 502 15.72 -17.01 6.14
N TYR A 503 14.92 -16.73 7.17
CA TYR A 503 15.03 -15.48 7.91
C TYR A 503 16.30 -15.42 8.77
N MET A 504 16.73 -16.53 9.38
CA MET A 504 17.92 -16.55 10.22
C MET A 504 19.21 -16.75 9.40
N HIS A 505 19.15 -17.49 8.30
CA HIS A 505 20.31 -17.91 7.52
C HIS A 505 20.11 -17.74 6.00
N PRO A 506 19.78 -16.52 5.52
CA PRO A 506 19.56 -16.28 4.09
C PRO A 506 20.86 -16.52 3.31
N LYS A 507 20.77 -17.27 2.23
CA LYS A 507 21.91 -17.64 1.37
C LYS A 507 22.06 -16.67 0.20
N ASP A 508 20.96 -16.36 -0.48
CA ASP A 508 20.96 -15.49 -1.66
C ASP A 508 21.13 -14.01 -1.30
N ALA A 509 21.87 -13.27 -2.12
CA ALA A 509 22.12 -11.83 -1.91
C ALA A 509 20.85 -10.97 -2.00
N TYR A 510 19.90 -11.36 -2.84
CA TYR A 510 18.63 -10.65 -2.97
C TYR A 510 17.75 -10.87 -1.74
N THR A 511 17.71 -12.09 -1.20
CA THR A 511 17.02 -12.41 0.06
C THR A 511 17.59 -11.56 1.22
N LYS A 512 18.92 -11.49 1.35
CA LYS A 512 19.57 -10.63 2.37
C LYS A 512 19.16 -9.16 2.22
N LYS A 513 19.14 -8.66 0.97
CA LYS A 513 18.70 -7.28 0.69
C LYS A 513 17.24 -7.06 1.08
N LEU A 514 16.34 -8.01 0.77
CA LEU A 514 14.92 -7.93 1.13
C LEU A 514 14.70 -7.91 2.64
N LEU A 515 15.35 -8.81 3.38
CA LEU A 515 15.22 -8.91 4.84
C LEU A 515 15.75 -7.64 5.52
N LYS A 516 16.91 -7.14 5.08
CA LYS A 516 17.46 -5.88 5.57
C LYS A 516 16.53 -4.70 5.32
N ALA A 517 15.97 -4.57 4.12
CA ALA A 517 15.01 -3.52 3.77
C ALA A 517 13.73 -3.59 4.62
N ALA A 518 13.32 -4.79 5.02
CA ALA A 518 12.22 -4.98 5.97
C ALA A 518 12.60 -4.69 7.44
N GLY A 519 13.86 -4.34 7.73
CA GLY A 519 14.36 -4.10 9.10
C GLY A 519 14.41 -5.37 9.95
N ILE A 520 14.69 -6.53 9.33
CA ILE A 520 14.74 -7.84 10.00
C ILE A 520 16.17 -8.23 10.38
N HIS A 521 17.19 -7.59 9.83
CA HIS A 521 18.62 -7.79 10.16
C HIS A 521 19.39 -6.48 10.21
#